data_271dc42ad74640ac209f6b5fac7bf167
#
_entry.id   271dc42ad74640ac209f6b5fac7bf167
#
_cell.length_a   1.000
_cell.length_b   1.000
_cell.length_c   1.000
_cell.angle_alpha   90.00
_cell.angle_beta   90.00
_cell.angle_gamma   90.00
#
_symmetry.space_group_name_H-M   'P 1'
#
loop_
_entity.id
_entity.type
_entity.pdbx_description
1 polymer ?
#
loop_
_entity_poly.entity_id
_entity_poly.type
_entity_poly.pdbx_seq_one_letter_code
_entity_poly.pdbx_strand_id
1 'polypeptide(L)'
;MEIRLANLADLNACFAIDDSFETEYVWQMEERNSEGNISIGFRLTRLPRFMKVSGVISHDDLAYNFQHGGTLFVAEDGAVRGFIDVTASQWNQVAYINNLAVSPAYRRKGVGTRLMRAALDWGRQQKLRVALLDTSTKDYPAICFYQKQGFTFCGFNDQLYPNRDIALFFALSLR
;
A
#
# COMPACT_ATOMS: atom_id res chain seq x y z
N MET A 1 -22.01 -4.03 2.03
CA MET A 1 -20.58 -3.93 2.42
C MET A 1 -20.40 -2.70 3.28
N GLU A 2 -19.90 -2.86 4.48
CA GLU A 2 -19.59 -1.82 5.47
C GLU A 2 -18.09 -1.64 5.61
N ILE A 3 -17.63 -0.42 5.91
CA ILE A 3 -16.25 -0.14 6.33
C ILE A 3 -16.29 0.23 7.79
N ARG A 4 -15.60 -0.52 8.64
CA ARG A 4 -15.55 -0.33 10.08
C ARG A 4 -14.15 -0.54 10.64
N LEU A 5 -13.92 -0.09 11.85
CA LEU A 5 -12.71 -0.46 12.60
C LEU A 5 -12.69 -1.98 12.85
N ALA A 6 -11.51 -2.55 12.72
CA ALA A 6 -11.30 -3.96 13.03
C ALA A 6 -11.30 -4.20 14.55
N ASN A 7 -11.69 -5.38 14.93
CA ASN A 7 -11.47 -5.94 16.27
C ASN A 7 -10.49 -7.12 16.21
N LEU A 8 -10.09 -7.65 17.35
CA LEU A 8 -9.09 -8.72 17.40
C LEU A 8 -9.50 -9.99 16.62
N ALA A 9 -10.80 -10.29 16.59
CA ALA A 9 -11.29 -11.48 15.86
C ALA A 9 -11.16 -11.35 14.33
N ASP A 10 -11.06 -10.12 13.80
CA ASP A 10 -10.92 -9.87 12.37
C ASP A 10 -9.51 -10.19 11.84
N LEU A 11 -8.48 -10.23 12.70
CA LEU A 11 -7.08 -10.42 12.26
C LEU A 11 -6.91 -11.72 11.48
N ASN A 12 -7.47 -12.84 11.95
CA ASN A 12 -7.38 -14.11 11.24
C ASN A 12 -8.03 -14.05 9.85
N ALA A 13 -9.13 -13.32 9.74
CA ALA A 13 -9.79 -13.12 8.45
C ALA A 13 -8.97 -12.22 7.52
N CYS A 14 -8.27 -11.20 8.05
CA CYS A 14 -7.34 -10.37 7.30
C CYS A 14 -6.15 -11.22 6.79
N PHE A 15 -5.57 -12.08 7.62
CA PHE A 15 -4.48 -12.98 7.23
C PHE A 15 -4.88 -13.99 6.14
N ALA A 16 -6.14 -14.38 6.09
CA ALA A 16 -6.66 -15.31 5.09
C ALA A 16 -6.93 -14.66 3.72
N ILE A 17 -6.82 -13.34 3.59
CA ILE A 17 -7.03 -12.66 2.31
C ILE A 17 -5.85 -12.95 1.38
N ASP A 18 -6.14 -13.51 0.20
CA ASP A 18 -5.17 -13.69 -0.86
C ASP A 18 -4.72 -12.31 -1.40
N ASP A 19 -3.51 -11.91 -1.09
CA ASP A 19 -2.86 -10.67 -1.50
C ASP A 19 -2.16 -10.78 -2.87
N SER A 20 -2.14 -11.97 -3.46
CA SER A 20 -1.47 -12.21 -4.75
C SER A 20 -2.06 -11.35 -5.87
N PHE A 21 -1.19 -10.95 -6.78
CA PHE A 21 -1.59 -10.21 -7.98
C PHE A 21 -0.83 -10.70 -9.21
N GLU A 22 -1.34 -10.35 -10.38
CA GLU A 22 -0.68 -10.57 -11.66
C GLU A 22 -0.38 -9.23 -12.32
N THR A 23 0.76 -9.15 -12.98
CA THR A 23 1.16 -7.94 -13.71
C THR A 23 1.80 -8.27 -15.06
N GLU A 24 1.51 -7.43 -16.05
CA GLU A 24 2.19 -7.40 -17.36
C GLU A 24 3.26 -6.32 -17.41
N TYR A 25 3.32 -5.42 -16.40
CA TYR A 25 4.20 -4.27 -16.41
C TYR A 25 4.98 -4.18 -15.10
N VAL A 26 6.20 -3.66 -15.22
CA VAL A 26 7.06 -3.30 -14.09
C VAL A 26 7.69 -1.94 -14.34
N TRP A 27 8.04 -1.25 -13.26
CA TRP A 27 8.85 -0.05 -13.32
C TRP A 27 10.32 -0.43 -13.19
N GLN A 28 11.11 -0.21 -14.25
CA GLN A 28 12.56 -0.43 -14.25
C GLN A 28 13.28 0.85 -13.86
N MET A 29 14.17 0.74 -12.88
CA MET A 29 15.06 1.83 -12.51
C MET A 29 16.18 1.97 -13.54
N GLU A 30 16.45 3.21 -13.94
CA GLU A 30 17.58 3.61 -14.75
C GLU A 30 18.42 4.60 -13.95
N GLU A 31 19.68 4.26 -13.73
CA GLU A 31 20.62 5.12 -13.02
C GLU A 31 21.67 5.62 -14.02
N ARG A 32 21.95 6.91 -13.97
CA ARG A 32 23.04 7.54 -14.72
C ARG A 32 23.87 8.39 -13.78
N ASN A 33 25.11 8.01 -13.65
CA ASN A 33 26.10 8.73 -12.86
C ASN A 33 27.08 9.45 -13.79
N SER A 34 27.24 10.73 -13.60
CA SER A 34 28.30 11.55 -14.16
C SER A 34 28.91 12.40 -13.06
N GLU A 35 30.08 12.95 -13.29
CA GLU A 35 30.80 13.75 -12.31
C GLU A 35 29.88 14.87 -11.76
N GLY A 36 29.63 14.84 -10.45
CA GLY A 36 28.76 15.80 -9.76
C GLY A 36 27.26 15.68 -10.02
N ASN A 37 26.80 14.62 -10.72
CA ASN A 37 25.37 14.43 -10.99
C ASN A 37 24.94 12.95 -10.88
N ILE A 38 23.85 12.71 -10.14
CA ILE A 38 23.16 11.41 -10.06
C ILE A 38 21.77 11.61 -10.65
N SER A 39 21.42 10.86 -11.67
CA SER A 39 20.08 10.89 -12.26
C SER A 39 19.44 9.52 -12.14
N ILE A 40 18.29 9.48 -11.51
CA ILE A 40 17.48 8.26 -11.34
C ILE A 40 16.16 8.45 -12.09
N GLY A 41 15.84 7.51 -12.92
CA GLY A 41 14.59 7.44 -13.64
C GLY A 41 13.90 6.09 -13.46
N PHE A 42 12.58 6.08 -13.59
CA PHE A 42 11.79 4.86 -13.62
C PHE A 42 11.00 4.80 -14.92
N ARG A 43 11.20 3.75 -15.68
CA ARG A 43 10.53 3.53 -16.95
C ARG A 43 9.58 2.35 -16.86
N LEU A 44 8.31 2.57 -17.26
CA LEU A 44 7.34 1.49 -17.38
C LEU A 44 7.73 0.55 -18.51
N THR A 45 7.92 -0.72 -18.20
CA THR A 45 8.33 -1.76 -19.13
C THR A 45 7.30 -2.89 -19.14
N ARG A 46 6.88 -3.29 -20.34
CA ARG A 46 6.02 -4.45 -20.51
C ARG A 46 6.83 -5.73 -20.41
N LEU A 47 6.33 -6.67 -19.64
CA LEU A 47 6.92 -8.00 -19.51
C LEU A 47 6.54 -8.89 -20.72
N PRO A 48 7.42 -9.81 -21.14
CA PRO A 48 7.10 -10.77 -22.20
C PRO A 48 6.04 -11.80 -21.79
N ARG A 49 5.82 -11.99 -20.49
CA ARG A 49 4.79 -12.85 -19.89
C ARG A 49 4.24 -12.20 -18.62
N PHE A 50 3.02 -12.58 -18.24
CA PHE A 50 2.48 -12.24 -16.92
C PHE A 50 3.41 -12.75 -15.81
N MET A 51 3.61 -11.91 -14.81
CA MET A 51 4.28 -12.28 -13.58
C MET A 51 3.24 -12.35 -12.46
N LYS A 52 3.20 -13.46 -11.73
CA LYS A 52 2.41 -13.59 -10.51
C LYS A 52 3.30 -13.31 -9.30
N VAL A 53 2.82 -12.46 -8.41
CA VAL A 53 3.47 -12.12 -7.14
C VAL A 53 2.52 -12.47 -6.01
N SER A 54 3.03 -13.04 -4.92
CA SER A 54 2.24 -13.46 -3.76
C SER A 54 3.03 -13.25 -2.47
N GLY A 55 2.31 -13.22 -1.33
CA GLY A 55 2.93 -13.14 -0.02
C GLY A 55 3.58 -11.78 0.27
N VAL A 56 2.95 -10.71 -0.15
CA VAL A 56 3.47 -9.35 0.00
C VAL A 56 3.25 -8.81 1.42
N ILE A 57 2.18 -9.27 2.09
CA ILE A 57 1.78 -8.76 3.41
C ILE A 57 2.37 -9.63 4.51
N SER A 58 3.14 -9.01 5.40
CA SER A 58 3.63 -9.64 6.61
C SER A 58 2.52 -9.73 7.67
N HIS A 59 2.15 -10.94 8.07
CA HIS A 59 1.17 -11.15 9.14
C HIS A 59 1.70 -10.65 10.49
N ASP A 60 2.99 -10.80 10.75
CA ASP A 60 3.62 -10.37 11.99
C ASP A 60 3.61 -8.85 12.11
N ASP A 61 3.89 -8.13 11.02
CA ASP A 61 3.85 -6.66 11.00
C ASP A 61 2.42 -6.14 11.17
N LEU A 62 1.43 -6.76 10.53
CA LEU A 62 0.03 -6.40 10.69
C LEU A 62 -0.44 -6.60 12.13
N ALA A 63 -0.10 -7.75 12.76
CA ALA A 63 -0.42 -8.02 14.15
C ALA A 63 0.29 -7.05 15.10
N TYR A 64 1.56 -6.77 14.85
CA TYR A 64 2.35 -5.81 15.60
C TYR A 64 1.74 -4.41 15.56
N ASN A 65 1.43 -3.90 14.38
CA ASN A 65 0.81 -2.58 14.19
C ASN A 65 -0.52 -2.48 14.95
N PHE A 66 -1.38 -3.50 14.81
CA PHE A 66 -2.67 -3.54 15.50
C PHE A 66 -2.52 -3.48 17.03
N GLN A 67 -1.53 -4.19 17.60
CA GLN A 67 -1.28 -4.23 19.04
C GLN A 67 -0.61 -2.95 19.57
N HIS A 68 0.12 -2.21 18.73
CA HIS A 68 0.91 -1.05 19.12
C HIS A 68 0.32 0.30 18.69
N GLY A 69 -1.00 0.35 18.55
CA GLY A 69 -1.73 1.60 18.30
C GLY A 69 -1.91 1.96 16.82
N GLY A 70 -1.62 1.04 15.92
CA GLY A 70 -2.03 1.13 14.52
C GLY A 70 -3.56 1.05 14.39
N THR A 71 -4.09 1.61 13.33
CA THR A 71 -5.52 1.60 13.04
C THR A 71 -5.77 0.70 11.85
N LEU A 72 -6.63 -0.28 12.04
CA LEU A 72 -7.03 -1.26 11.03
C LEU A 72 -8.51 -1.06 10.69
N PHE A 73 -8.81 -0.79 9.42
CA PHE A 73 -10.17 -0.82 8.90
C PHE A 73 -10.40 -2.07 8.09
N VAL A 74 -11.60 -2.64 8.22
CA VAL A 74 -12.04 -3.79 7.44
C VAL A 74 -13.26 -3.45 6.59
N ALA A 75 -13.34 -4.08 5.43
CA ALA A 75 -14.53 -4.09 4.57
C ALA A 75 -15.28 -5.39 4.79
N GLU A 76 -16.49 -5.32 5.35
CA GLU A 76 -17.32 -6.46 5.71
C GLU A 76 -18.53 -6.60 4.80
N ASP A 77 -18.79 -7.82 4.39
CA ASP A 77 -19.97 -8.24 3.63
C ASP A 77 -20.31 -9.70 4.02
N GLY A 78 -20.90 -9.86 5.20
CA GLY A 78 -21.08 -11.16 5.84
C GLY A 78 -19.78 -11.82 6.32
N ALA A 79 -18.62 -11.36 5.83
CA ALA A 79 -17.28 -11.69 6.28
C ALA A 79 -16.32 -10.57 5.85
N VAL A 80 -15.11 -10.54 6.41
CA VAL A 80 -14.05 -9.59 5.99
C VAL A 80 -13.65 -9.89 4.55
N ARG A 81 -13.71 -8.87 3.69
CA ARG A 81 -13.41 -8.94 2.25
C ARG A 81 -12.22 -8.08 1.83
N GLY A 82 -11.74 -7.27 2.73
CA GLY A 82 -10.56 -6.43 2.53
C GLY A 82 -10.22 -5.69 3.81
N PHE A 83 -9.01 -5.15 3.88
CA PHE A 83 -8.56 -4.34 4.99
C PHE A 83 -7.56 -3.29 4.56
N ILE A 84 -7.36 -2.28 5.39
CA ILE A 84 -6.29 -1.30 5.30
C ILE A 84 -5.71 -1.05 6.69
N ASP A 85 -4.38 -1.14 6.79
CA ASP A 85 -3.61 -0.90 8.01
C ASP A 85 -2.88 0.45 7.88
N VAL A 86 -3.08 1.31 8.86
CA VAL A 86 -2.48 2.64 8.90
C VAL A 86 -1.91 2.96 10.28
N THR A 87 -0.71 3.53 10.30
CA THR A 87 -0.03 4.00 11.50
C THR A 87 0.21 5.51 11.43
N ALA A 88 0.25 6.17 12.59
CA ALA A 88 0.56 7.60 12.70
C ALA A 88 1.97 7.83 13.21
N SER A 89 2.73 8.62 12.49
CA SER A 89 3.99 9.17 12.97
C SER A 89 3.78 10.63 13.35
N GLN A 90 3.71 10.91 14.67
CA GLN A 90 3.35 12.23 15.18
C GLN A 90 4.45 13.29 14.98
N TRP A 91 5.72 12.89 15.07
CA TRP A 91 6.84 13.84 14.97
C TRP A 91 6.92 14.51 13.60
N ASN A 92 6.55 13.82 12.52
CA ASN A 92 6.54 14.36 11.15
C ASN A 92 5.13 14.50 10.58
N GLN A 93 4.09 14.18 11.37
CA GLN A 93 2.67 14.27 11.01
C GLN A 93 2.33 13.46 9.75
N VAL A 94 2.77 12.21 9.69
CA VAL A 94 2.53 11.29 8.58
C VAL A 94 1.55 10.19 8.98
N ALA A 95 0.52 9.96 8.15
CA ALA A 95 -0.26 8.71 8.13
C ALA A 95 0.44 7.73 7.20
N TYR A 96 1.03 6.68 7.73
CA TYR A 96 1.69 5.65 6.92
C TYR A 96 0.70 4.52 6.66
N ILE A 97 0.38 4.28 5.38
CA ILE A 97 -0.45 3.17 4.95
C ILE A 97 0.47 1.98 4.75
N ASN A 98 0.44 1.04 5.70
CA ASN A 98 1.35 -0.10 5.71
C ASN A 98 0.86 -1.21 4.77
N ASN A 99 -0.44 -1.50 4.81
CA ASN A 99 -1.03 -2.60 4.05
C ASN A 99 -2.41 -2.23 3.53
N LEU A 100 -2.73 -2.70 2.32
CA LEU A 100 -4.07 -2.67 1.73
C LEU A 100 -4.30 -3.95 0.93
N ALA A 101 -5.25 -4.76 1.34
CA ALA A 101 -5.65 -5.94 0.60
C ALA A 101 -7.16 -6.03 0.40
N VAL A 102 -7.54 -6.59 -0.73
CA VAL A 102 -8.94 -6.90 -1.07
C VAL A 102 -9.00 -8.30 -1.65
N SER A 103 -9.89 -9.14 -1.12
CA SER A 103 -10.15 -10.49 -1.64
C SER A 103 -10.35 -10.46 -3.15
N PRO A 104 -9.76 -11.37 -3.93
CA PRO A 104 -9.81 -11.36 -5.40
C PRO A 104 -11.21 -11.18 -5.97
N ALA A 105 -12.21 -11.89 -5.43
CA ALA A 105 -13.61 -11.81 -5.85
C ALA A 105 -14.25 -10.41 -5.64
N TYR A 106 -13.66 -9.56 -4.82
CA TYR A 106 -14.15 -8.23 -4.47
C TYR A 106 -13.30 -7.09 -5.05
N ARG A 107 -12.21 -7.41 -5.75
CA ARG A 107 -11.38 -6.43 -6.47
C ARG A 107 -12.16 -5.77 -7.60
N ARG A 108 -11.77 -4.55 -7.97
CA ARG A 108 -12.38 -3.73 -9.04
C ARG A 108 -13.86 -3.35 -8.80
N LYS A 109 -14.37 -3.56 -7.58
CA LYS A 109 -15.73 -3.20 -7.13
C LYS A 109 -15.76 -1.99 -6.19
N GLY A 110 -14.67 -1.20 -6.15
CA GLY A 110 -14.59 0.02 -5.33
C GLY A 110 -14.23 -0.22 -3.86
N VAL A 111 -14.01 -1.48 -3.43
CA VAL A 111 -13.70 -1.80 -2.01
C VAL A 111 -12.43 -1.12 -1.54
N GLY A 112 -11.34 -1.25 -2.30
CA GLY A 112 -10.07 -0.59 -1.98
C GLY A 112 -10.19 0.94 -1.89
N THR A 113 -10.99 1.56 -2.76
CA THR A 113 -11.25 3.01 -2.71
C THR A 113 -11.98 3.43 -1.44
N ARG A 114 -12.93 2.61 -0.97
CA ARG A 114 -13.66 2.89 0.29
C ARG A 114 -12.75 2.73 1.51
N LEU A 115 -11.92 1.69 1.53
CA LEU A 115 -10.91 1.48 2.58
C LEU A 115 -9.89 2.63 2.59
N MET A 116 -9.35 3.01 1.42
CA MET A 116 -8.42 4.13 1.30
C MET A 116 -9.05 5.44 1.82
N ARG A 117 -10.30 5.72 1.46
CA ARG A 117 -11.02 6.90 1.96
C ARG A 117 -11.12 6.90 3.48
N ALA A 118 -11.47 5.76 4.10
CA ALA A 118 -11.54 5.65 5.56
C ALA A 118 -10.18 5.95 6.23
N ALA A 119 -9.08 5.43 5.68
CA ALA A 119 -7.73 5.71 6.18
C ALA A 119 -7.32 7.19 6.01
N LEU A 120 -7.65 7.80 4.88
CA LEU A 120 -7.36 9.23 4.64
C LEU A 120 -8.19 10.13 5.54
N ASP A 121 -9.48 9.83 5.75
CA ASP A 121 -10.35 10.58 6.66
C ASP A 121 -9.89 10.44 8.11
N TRP A 122 -9.46 9.24 8.52
CA TRP A 122 -8.82 9.04 9.82
C TRP A 122 -7.55 9.89 9.95
N GLY A 123 -6.67 9.91 8.95
CA GLY A 123 -5.45 10.73 8.96
C GLY A 123 -5.75 12.23 9.14
N ARG A 124 -6.81 12.74 8.47
CA ARG A 124 -7.29 14.14 8.65
C ARG A 124 -7.80 14.40 10.07
N GLN A 125 -8.57 13.47 10.64
CA GLN A 125 -9.07 13.56 12.02
C GLN A 125 -7.92 13.59 13.04
N GLN A 126 -6.83 12.83 12.76
CA GLN A 126 -5.60 12.85 13.56
C GLN A 126 -4.73 14.09 13.30
N LYS A 127 -5.19 15.03 12.45
CA LYS A 127 -4.47 16.26 12.06
C LYS A 127 -3.10 16.00 11.42
N LEU A 128 -2.97 14.84 10.75
CA LEU A 128 -1.77 14.51 9.99
C LEU A 128 -1.73 15.32 8.69
N ARG A 129 -0.53 15.65 8.21
CA ARG A 129 -0.37 16.53 7.04
C ARG A 129 -0.33 15.78 5.71
N VAL A 130 0.09 14.51 5.73
CA VAL A 130 0.32 13.70 4.54
C VAL A 130 0.05 12.24 4.81
N ALA A 131 -0.54 11.55 3.85
CA ALA A 131 -0.55 10.10 3.77
C ALA A 131 0.64 9.64 2.92
N LEU A 132 1.39 8.65 3.39
CA LEU A 132 2.56 8.07 2.75
C LEU A 132 2.36 6.56 2.64
N LEU A 133 2.82 5.99 1.55
CA LEU A 133 2.88 4.53 1.36
C LEU A 133 4.09 4.17 0.49
N ASP A 134 4.46 2.92 0.53
CA ASP A 134 5.40 2.33 -0.43
C ASP A 134 4.82 1.07 -1.08
N THR A 135 5.34 0.73 -2.24
CA THR A 135 5.03 -0.50 -2.95
C THR A 135 6.17 -0.89 -3.90
N SER A 136 6.24 -2.17 -4.24
CA SER A 136 7.27 -2.67 -5.16
C SER A 136 7.10 -2.10 -6.57
N THR A 137 8.23 -1.87 -7.26
CA THR A 137 8.25 -1.58 -8.71
C THR A 137 7.52 -2.64 -9.55
N LYS A 138 7.28 -3.82 -9.01
CA LYS A 138 6.54 -4.92 -9.66
C LYS A 138 5.02 -4.81 -9.46
N ASP A 139 4.55 -4.04 -8.47
CA ASP A 139 3.13 -3.92 -8.18
C ASP A 139 2.46 -2.81 -9.01
N TYR A 140 2.50 -2.98 -10.33
CA TYR A 140 1.86 -2.05 -11.25
C TYR A 140 0.36 -1.83 -10.98
N PRO A 141 -0.44 -2.88 -10.65
CA PRO A 141 -1.84 -2.68 -10.29
C PRO A 141 -2.05 -1.75 -9.08
N ALA A 142 -1.23 -1.89 -8.01
CA ALA A 142 -1.31 -1.01 -6.84
C ALA A 142 -0.85 0.40 -7.18
N ILE A 143 0.25 0.56 -7.94
CA ILE A 143 0.73 1.88 -8.37
C ILE A 143 -0.36 2.63 -9.15
N CYS A 144 -1.02 1.96 -10.12
CA CYS A 144 -2.14 2.54 -10.85
C CYS A 144 -3.31 2.91 -9.93
N PHE A 145 -3.58 2.09 -8.92
CA PHE A 145 -4.63 2.36 -7.94
C PHE A 145 -4.28 3.61 -7.11
N TYR A 146 -3.09 3.71 -6.55
CA TYR A 146 -2.66 4.86 -5.73
C TYR A 146 -2.65 6.16 -6.52
N GLN A 147 -2.15 6.14 -7.75
CA GLN A 147 -2.20 7.31 -8.65
C GLN A 147 -3.65 7.78 -8.91
N LYS A 148 -4.60 6.85 -9.08
CA LYS A 148 -6.04 7.19 -9.21
C LYS A 148 -6.65 7.75 -7.93
N GLN A 149 -6.09 7.43 -6.76
CA GLN A 149 -6.50 8.04 -5.49
C GLN A 149 -5.86 9.43 -5.27
N GLY A 150 -4.99 9.89 -6.19
CA GLY A 150 -4.34 11.20 -6.12
C GLY A 150 -2.95 11.18 -5.47
N PHE A 151 -2.42 10.01 -5.15
CA PHE A 151 -1.05 9.89 -4.68
C PHE A 151 -0.05 10.17 -5.79
N THR A 152 1.03 10.88 -5.46
CA THR A 152 2.13 11.21 -6.37
C THR A 152 3.42 10.56 -5.90
N PHE A 153 4.25 10.13 -6.84
CA PHE A 153 5.58 9.60 -6.55
C PHE A 153 6.43 10.63 -5.80
N CYS A 154 7.11 10.22 -4.73
CA CYS A 154 7.91 11.09 -3.89
C CYS A 154 9.30 10.54 -3.54
N GLY A 155 9.65 9.34 -3.96
CA GLY A 155 10.96 8.77 -3.72
C GLY A 155 11.01 7.27 -3.93
N PHE A 156 12.17 6.69 -3.70
CA PHE A 156 12.39 5.24 -3.76
C PHE A 156 13.40 4.79 -2.71
N ASN A 157 13.44 3.47 -2.46
CA ASN A 157 14.47 2.83 -1.66
C ASN A 157 14.72 1.41 -2.23
N ASP A 158 15.94 1.14 -2.65
CA ASP A 158 16.36 -0.14 -3.23
C ASP A 158 16.88 -1.15 -2.18
N GLN A 159 16.87 -0.76 -0.90
CA GLN A 159 17.31 -1.58 0.23
C GLN A 159 16.18 -1.86 1.24
N LEU A 160 14.95 -1.42 0.97
CA LEU A 160 13.86 -1.54 1.93
C LEU A 160 13.38 -2.99 2.09
N TYR A 161 13.19 -3.70 0.97
CA TYR A 161 12.61 -5.04 0.99
C TYR A 161 13.68 -6.12 1.06
N PRO A 162 13.51 -7.15 1.92
CA PRO A 162 14.47 -8.26 2.04
C PRO A 162 14.70 -9.04 0.74
N ASN A 163 13.70 -9.08 -0.14
CA ASN A 163 13.78 -9.72 -1.46
C ASN A 163 14.51 -8.86 -2.52
N ARG A 164 15.04 -7.69 -2.12
CA ARG A 164 15.73 -6.71 -2.98
C ARG A 164 14.86 -6.09 -4.07
N ASP A 165 13.56 -6.15 -3.93
CA ASP A 165 12.68 -5.35 -4.77
C ASP A 165 12.83 -3.87 -4.42
N ILE A 166 12.75 -3.01 -5.41
CA ILE A 166 12.82 -1.56 -5.19
C ILE A 166 11.45 -1.07 -4.72
N ALA A 167 11.42 -0.40 -3.57
CA ALA A 167 10.27 0.30 -3.05
C ALA A 167 10.10 1.65 -3.74
N LEU A 168 8.93 1.94 -4.25
CA LEU A 168 8.51 3.27 -4.70
C LEU A 168 7.61 3.90 -3.66
N PHE A 169 7.92 5.12 -3.24
CA PHE A 169 7.13 5.87 -2.27
C PHE A 169 6.16 6.81 -2.96
N PHE A 170 4.95 6.86 -2.44
CA PHE A 170 3.88 7.74 -2.91
C PHE A 170 3.28 8.53 -1.75
N ALA A 171 2.97 9.79 -1.98
CA ALA A 171 2.42 10.68 -0.97
C ALA A 171 1.17 11.39 -1.48
N LEU A 172 0.25 11.68 -0.54
CA LEU A 172 -0.94 12.49 -0.75
C LEU A 172 -1.10 13.50 0.39
N SER A 173 -1.26 14.79 0.05
CA SER A 173 -1.57 15.82 1.06
C SER A 173 -2.94 15.58 1.68
N LEU A 174 -3.02 15.68 3.01
CA LEU A 174 -4.26 15.58 3.79
C LEU A 174 -4.88 16.95 4.14
N ARG A 175 -4.16 18.02 3.77
CA ARG A 175 -4.58 19.41 3.97
C ARG A 175 -5.32 19.95 2.77
#